data_ca89a34e0c7caef2832cae9e3bbc1a83
#
_entry.id   ca89a34e0c7caef2832cae9e3bbc1a83
#
_cell.length_a   1.000
_cell.length_b   1.000
_cell.length_c   1.000
_cell.angle_alpha   90.00
_cell.angle_beta   90.00
_cell.angle_gamma   90.00
#
_symmetry.space_group_name_H-M   'P 1'
#
loop_
_entity.id
_entity.type
_entity.pdbx_description
1 polymer ?
#
loop_
_entity_poly.entity_id
_entity_poly.type
_entity_poly.pdbx_seq_one_letter_code
_entity_poly.pdbx_strand_id
1 'polypeptide(L)'
;MITSFDDWPVHQSHLPIAHTATGDPNHYDRYFFNGYDSEGDIFFALAMGLYPNRHVMDASFSVIIGDEQVNVHASARANHDRMRCTEVGPVSVEIVEPLRRHRIRVDSPEHGLRADITMNATSVPFEEPVFQQRSGLRETMHYTRLTQLGRWTGWIEIDGVRKEINPASVTGSRDRSWGVR
;
A
#
# COMPACT_ATOMS: atom_id res chain seq x y z
N MET A 1 -20.71 9.46 8.82
CA MET A 1 -21.15 8.05 8.70
C MET A 1 -20.36 7.25 9.73
N ILE A 2 -21.04 6.52 10.60
CA ILE A 2 -20.43 5.67 11.63
C ILE A 2 -19.96 4.37 11.00
N THR A 3 -18.78 3.92 11.37
CA THR A 3 -18.15 2.65 10.93
C THR A 3 -17.67 1.85 12.14
N SER A 4 -17.22 0.61 11.91
CA SER A 4 -16.64 -0.23 12.97
C SER A 4 -15.41 0.39 13.65
N PHE A 5 -14.71 1.30 12.96
CA PHE A 5 -13.53 1.96 13.52
C PHE A 5 -13.90 3.01 14.59
N ASP A 6 -15.14 3.51 14.57
CA ASP A 6 -15.60 4.50 15.55
C ASP A 6 -15.80 3.91 16.96
N ASP A 7 -15.77 2.58 17.13
CA ASP A 7 -15.72 1.92 18.44
C ASP A 7 -14.33 2.01 19.13
N TRP A 8 -13.29 2.36 18.36
CA TRP A 8 -11.93 2.45 18.89
C TRP A 8 -11.59 3.89 19.29
N PRO A 9 -10.76 4.12 20.32
CA PRO A 9 -10.42 5.47 20.78
C PRO A 9 -9.37 6.13 19.85
N VAL A 10 -9.67 6.24 18.55
CA VAL A 10 -8.75 6.72 17.51
C VAL A 10 -9.18 8.04 16.85
N HIS A 11 -10.26 8.64 17.31
CA HIS A 11 -10.72 9.92 16.76
C HIS A 11 -9.72 11.04 17.06
N GLN A 12 -9.36 11.78 16.00
CA GLN A 12 -8.50 12.96 16.08
C GLN A 12 -9.24 14.25 15.66
N SER A 13 -10.52 14.13 15.34
CA SER A 13 -11.43 15.24 15.07
C SER A 13 -12.82 14.91 15.63
N HIS A 14 -13.74 15.85 15.57
CA HIS A 14 -15.14 15.62 15.96
C HIS A 14 -15.95 14.79 14.95
N LEU A 15 -15.34 14.45 13.81
CA LEU A 15 -15.98 13.70 12.74
C LEU A 15 -15.80 12.19 12.94
N PRO A 16 -16.79 11.36 12.55
CA PRO A 16 -16.60 9.92 12.40
C PRO A 16 -15.40 9.58 11.51
N ILE A 17 -14.78 8.42 11.72
CA ILE A 17 -13.55 8.00 11.01
C ILE A 17 -13.72 7.93 9.48
N ALA A 18 -14.93 7.71 8.98
CA ALA A 18 -15.20 7.71 7.55
C ALA A 18 -14.86 9.05 6.86
N HIS A 19 -14.92 10.14 7.62
CA HIS A 19 -14.67 11.49 7.12
C HIS A 19 -13.25 11.94 7.45
N THR A 20 -12.64 12.69 6.51
CA THR A 20 -11.35 13.33 6.75
C THR A 20 -11.52 14.69 7.42
N ALA A 21 -10.49 15.15 8.13
CA ALA A 21 -10.49 16.48 8.76
C ALA A 21 -10.31 17.63 7.75
N THR A 22 -10.17 17.32 6.46
CA THR A 22 -10.01 18.29 5.37
C THR A 22 -10.95 17.97 4.22
N GLY A 23 -11.43 18.99 3.50
CA GLY A 23 -12.17 18.84 2.25
C GLY A 23 -11.30 18.87 0.99
N ASP A 24 -9.96 18.89 1.13
CA ASP A 24 -9.07 18.93 -0.02
C ASP A 24 -9.23 17.65 -0.88
N PRO A 25 -9.53 17.77 -2.18
CA PRO A 25 -9.70 16.62 -3.06
C PRO A 25 -8.43 15.80 -3.26
N ASN A 26 -7.27 16.36 -2.93
CA ASN A 26 -5.98 15.70 -3.01
C ASN A 26 -5.56 15.02 -1.69
N HIS A 27 -6.44 15.00 -0.70
CA HIS A 27 -6.20 14.22 0.51
C HIS A 27 -6.17 12.74 0.17
N TYR A 28 -5.12 12.05 0.62
CA TYR A 28 -4.89 10.64 0.36
C TYR A 28 -4.39 9.91 1.59
N ASP A 29 -4.47 8.58 1.52
CA ASP A 29 -3.92 7.64 2.47
C ASP A 29 -3.41 6.42 1.68
N ARG A 30 -2.07 6.15 1.68
CA ARG A 30 -1.46 5.23 0.72
C ARG A 30 -0.50 4.25 1.35
N TYR A 31 -0.55 3.02 0.85
CA TYR A 31 0.49 2.01 1.00
C TYR A 31 1.44 2.03 -0.19
N PHE A 32 2.71 1.82 0.09
CA PHE A 32 3.70 1.45 -0.90
C PHE A 32 4.57 0.33 -0.34
N PHE A 33 4.86 -0.67 -1.16
CA PHE A 33 5.76 -1.77 -0.86
C PHE A 33 6.65 -2.03 -2.06
N ASN A 34 7.88 -2.45 -1.82
CA ASN A 34 8.75 -3.02 -2.84
C ASN A 34 9.52 -4.22 -2.30
N GLY A 35 10.01 -5.04 -3.22
CA GLY A 35 10.90 -6.15 -2.92
C GLY A 35 11.81 -6.43 -4.10
N TYR A 36 13.03 -6.84 -3.79
CA TYR A 36 14.05 -7.20 -4.76
C TYR A 36 15.04 -8.19 -4.15
N ASP A 37 15.62 -9.03 -4.98
CA ASP A 37 16.72 -9.90 -4.55
C ASP A 37 18.08 -9.25 -4.77
N SER A 38 19.11 -9.83 -4.15
CA SER A 38 20.49 -9.31 -4.23
C SER A 38 21.14 -9.51 -5.60
N GLU A 39 20.60 -10.40 -6.43
CA GLU A 39 21.13 -10.75 -7.75
C GLU A 39 20.46 -9.95 -8.87
N GLY A 40 19.32 -9.34 -8.58
CA GLY A 40 18.55 -8.55 -9.55
C GLY A 40 17.61 -9.38 -10.42
N ASP A 41 17.37 -10.64 -10.06
CA ASP A 41 16.51 -11.56 -10.82
C ASP A 41 15.02 -11.27 -10.63
N ILE A 42 14.66 -10.61 -9.53
CA ILE A 42 13.29 -10.21 -9.24
C ILE A 42 13.21 -8.82 -8.63
N PHE A 43 12.27 -8.05 -9.13
CA PHE A 43 11.80 -6.82 -8.52
C PHE A 43 10.27 -6.81 -8.55
N PHE A 44 9.65 -6.37 -7.47
CA PHE A 44 8.21 -6.09 -7.45
C PHE A 44 7.90 -4.86 -6.62
N ALA A 45 6.78 -4.22 -6.96
CA ALA A 45 6.26 -3.08 -6.23
C ALA A 45 4.74 -3.10 -6.18
N LEU A 46 4.18 -2.65 -5.07
CA LEU A 46 2.76 -2.39 -4.88
C LEU A 46 2.55 -0.96 -4.43
N ALA A 47 1.61 -0.28 -5.06
CA ALA A 47 1.02 0.95 -4.55
C ALA A 47 -0.50 0.74 -4.39
N MET A 48 -1.07 1.20 -3.27
CA MET A 48 -2.52 1.20 -3.05
C MET A 48 -2.90 2.49 -2.36
N GLY A 49 -3.79 3.27 -2.99
CA GLY A 49 -4.21 4.59 -2.54
C GLY A 49 -5.70 4.67 -2.23
N LEU A 50 -6.04 5.32 -1.13
CA LEU A 50 -7.39 5.75 -0.78
C LEU A 50 -7.46 7.27 -0.89
N TYR A 51 -8.42 7.77 -1.67
CA TYR A 51 -8.70 9.20 -1.89
C TYR A 51 -10.12 9.50 -1.41
N PRO A 52 -10.31 9.70 -0.10
CA PRO A 52 -11.64 9.72 0.50
C PRO A 52 -12.52 10.85 -0.03
N ASN A 53 -11.97 12.05 -0.27
CA ASN A 53 -12.71 13.20 -0.80
C ASN A 53 -13.06 13.08 -2.30
N ARG A 54 -12.51 12.08 -2.98
CA ARG A 54 -12.84 11.70 -4.36
C ARG A 54 -13.70 10.44 -4.44
N HIS A 55 -13.92 9.76 -3.32
CA HIS A 55 -14.59 8.45 -3.23
C HIS A 55 -13.95 7.37 -4.11
N VAL A 56 -12.63 7.39 -4.25
CA VAL A 56 -11.87 6.47 -5.11
C VAL A 56 -10.77 5.80 -4.32
N MET A 57 -10.51 4.54 -4.65
CA MET A 57 -9.27 3.84 -4.33
C MET A 57 -8.67 3.27 -5.61
N ASP A 58 -7.36 3.14 -5.64
CA ASP A 58 -6.63 2.47 -6.69
C ASP A 58 -5.57 1.53 -6.12
N ALA A 59 -5.16 0.57 -6.94
CA ALA A 59 -4.02 -0.29 -6.65
C ALA A 59 -3.27 -0.61 -7.93
N SER A 60 -1.97 -0.77 -7.79
CA SER A 60 -1.08 -1.23 -8.84
C SER A 60 -0.09 -2.22 -8.25
N PHE A 61 0.06 -3.38 -8.91
CA PHE A 61 1.14 -4.32 -8.62
C PHE A 61 1.95 -4.53 -9.88
N SER A 62 3.26 -4.36 -9.78
CA SER A 62 4.21 -4.55 -10.87
C SER A 62 5.25 -5.56 -10.42
N VAL A 63 5.63 -6.48 -11.32
CA VAL A 63 6.71 -7.44 -11.09
C VAL A 63 7.58 -7.55 -12.32
N ILE A 64 8.88 -7.65 -12.11
CA ILE A 64 9.90 -7.96 -13.12
C ILE A 64 10.59 -9.24 -12.67
N ILE A 65 10.65 -10.24 -13.56
CA ILE A 65 11.42 -11.48 -13.38
C ILE A 65 12.25 -11.69 -14.64
N GLY A 66 13.56 -11.66 -14.52
CA GLY A 66 14.45 -11.65 -15.68
C GLY A 66 14.17 -10.45 -16.58
N ASP A 67 13.83 -10.68 -17.85
CA ASP A 67 13.53 -9.63 -18.83
C ASP A 67 12.04 -9.36 -19.00
N GLU A 68 11.18 -10.00 -18.22
CA GLU A 68 9.73 -9.90 -18.34
C GLU A 68 9.14 -9.01 -17.25
N GLN A 69 8.25 -8.09 -17.64
CA GLN A 69 7.50 -7.23 -16.73
C GLN A 69 6.00 -7.44 -16.90
N VAL A 70 5.31 -7.71 -15.78
CA VAL A 70 3.86 -7.78 -15.72
C VAL A 70 3.32 -6.72 -14.76
N ASN A 71 2.26 -6.03 -15.18
CA ASN A 71 1.61 -4.98 -14.39
C ASN A 71 0.11 -5.26 -14.27
N VAL A 72 -0.42 -5.10 -13.08
CA VAL A 72 -1.85 -5.15 -12.78
C VAL A 72 -2.26 -3.81 -12.19
N HIS A 73 -3.30 -3.19 -12.76
CA HIS A 73 -3.89 -1.95 -12.27
C HIS A 73 -5.36 -2.15 -11.99
N ALA A 74 -5.83 -1.62 -10.89
CA ALA A 74 -7.24 -1.66 -10.53
C ALA A 74 -7.66 -0.35 -9.86
N SER A 75 -8.93 0.02 -10.04
CA SER A 75 -9.55 1.11 -9.31
C SER A 75 -10.98 0.75 -8.93
N ALA A 76 -11.44 1.29 -7.82
CA ALA A 76 -12.78 1.05 -7.31
C ALA A 76 -13.31 2.28 -6.57
N ARG A 77 -14.62 2.29 -6.32
CA ARG A 77 -15.20 3.24 -5.40
C ARG A 77 -14.76 2.92 -3.97
N ALA A 78 -14.30 3.92 -3.25
CA ALA A 78 -13.89 3.77 -1.85
C ALA A 78 -15.06 3.33 -0.96
N ASN A 79 -14.79 2.40 -0.04
CA ASN A 79 -15.74 2.03 0.99
C ASN A 79 -15.75 3.10 2.10
N HIS A 80 -16.93 3.39 2.66
CA HIS A 80 -17.05 4.29 3.80
C HIS A 80 -16.45 3.69 5.07
N ASP A 81 -16.50 2.38 5.22
CA ASP A 81 -15.72 1.67 6.23
C ASP A 81 -14.27 1.56 5.78
N ARG A 82 -13.43 2.49 6.26
CA ARG A 82 -12.00 2.57 5.87
C ARG A 82 -11.20 1.32 6.22
N MET A 83 -11.66 0.50 7.16
CA MET A 83 -11.07 -0.81 7.47
C MET A 83 -11.11 -1.76 6.27
N ARG A 84 -12.09 -1.56 5.35
CA ARG A 84 -12.26 -2.33 4.13
C ARG A 84 -11.54 -1.76 2.91
N CYS A 85 -10.82 -0.63 3.09
CA CYS A 85 -10.07 0.01 2.01
C CYS A 85 -8.65 -0.57 1.89
N THR A 86 -8.52 -1.88 1.92
CA THR A 86 -7.27 -2.62 1.78
C THR A 86 -7.32 -3.66 0.65
N GLU A 87 -8.38 -3.59 -0.17
CA GLU A 87 -8.58 -4.47 -1.33
C GLU A 87 -9.15 -3.66 -2.50
N VAL A 88 -8.56 -3.81 -3.68
CA VAL A 88 -9.00 -3.17 -4.93
C VAL A 88 -8.83 -4.15 -6.08
N GLY A 89 -9.96 -4.64 -6.61
CA GLY A 89 -9.96 -5.65 -7.67
C GLY A 89 -9.17 -6.89 -7.26
N PRO A 90 -8.16 -7.30 -8.04
CA PRO A 90 -7.38 -8.49 -7.76
C PRO A 90 -6.27 -8.29 -6.71
N VAL A 91 -6.10 -7.07 -6.17
CA VAL A 91 -4.98 -6.71 -5.28
C VAL A 91 -5.47 -6.47 -3.86
N SER A 92 -4.87 -7.12 -2.88
CA SER A 92 -5.18 -6.90 -1.46
C SER A 92 -3.93 -6.78 -0.60
N VAL A 93 -4.06 -5.98 0.48
CA VAL A 93 -3.06 -5.81 1.54
C VAL A 93 -3.70 -6.20 2.87
N GLU A 94 -3.22 -7.27 3.48
CA GLU A 94 -3.65 -7.72 4.80
C GLU A 94 -2.64 -7.26 5.87
N ILE A 95 -3.11 -6.58 6.89
CA ILE A 95 -2.31 -6.20 8.06
C ILE A 95 -2.36 -7.36 9.05
N VAL A 96 -1.45 -8.35 8.90
CA VAL A 96 -1.41 -9.57 9.72
C VAL A 96 -1.00 -9.24 11.15
N GLU A 97 0.01 -8.37 11.30
CA GLU A 97 0.47 -7.85 12.59
C GLU A 97 0.91 -6.39 12.39
N PRO A 98 0.23 -5.41 13.01
CA PRO A 98 0.54 -4.01 12.82
C PRO A 98 2.01 -3.68 13.03
N LEU A 99 2.60 -2.93 12.09
CA LEU A 99 4.01 -2.51 12.05
C LEU A 99 5.03 -3.67 12.00
N ARG A 100 4.60 -4.93 11.86
CA ARG A 100 5.49 -6.09 11.84
C ARG A 100 5.31 -6.96 10.60
N ARG A 101 4.06 -7.28 10.24
CA ARG A 101 3.80 -8.27 9.19
C ARG A 101 2.63 -7.87 8.32
N HIS A 102 2.88 -7.80 7.01
CA HIS A 102 1.91 -7.42 6.01
C HIS A 102 1.92 -8.46 4.90
N ARG A 103 0.75 -8.93 4.49
CA ARG A 103 0.59 -9.88 3.39
C ARG A 103 -0.03 -9.20 2.20
N ILE A 104 0.53 -9.42 1.04
CA ILE A 104 0.02 -8.95 -0.25
C ILE A 104 -0.46 -10.15 -1.03
N ARG A 105 -1.68 -10.07 -1.56
CA ARG A 105 -2.20 -11.05 -2.52
C ARG A 105 -2.58 -10.36 -3.81
N VAL A 106 -2.27 -11.03 -4.90
CA VAL A 106 -2.71 -10.67 -6.24
C VAL A 106 -3.30 -11.91 -6.89
N ASP A 107 -4.52 -11.81 -7.42
CA ASP A 107 -5.17 -12.90 -8.17
C ASP A 107 -5.75 -12.33 -9.46
N SER A 108 -4.93 -12.27 -10.49
CA SER A 108 -5.24 -11.68 -11.80
C SER A 108 -4.93 -12.66 -12.93
N PRO A 109 -5.76 -13.72 -13.06
CA PRO A 109 -5.56 -14.75 -14.09
C PRO A 109 -5.63 -14.21 -15.52
N GLU A 110 -6.36 -13.13 -15.76
CA GLU A 110 -6.42 -12.44 -17.05
C GLU A 110 -5.08 -11.80 -17.47
N HIS A 111 -4.20 -11.53 -16.52
CA HIS A 111 -2.82 -11.02 -16.74
C HIS A 111 -1.77 -12.10 -16.48
N GLY A 112 -2.18 -13.37 -16.32
CA GLY A 112 -1.27 -14.47 -15.98
C GLY A 112 -0.59 -14.33 -14.61
N LEU A 113 -1.02 -13.39 -13.76
CA LEU A 113 -0.30 -13.03 -12.54
C LEU A 113 -1.06 -13.43 -11.27
N ARG A 114 -0.36 -14.18 -10.41
CA ARG A 114 -0.77 -14.45 -9.04
C ARG A 114 0.39 -14.21 -8.08
N ALA A 115 0.09 -13.74 -6.88
CA ALA A 115 1.08 -13.58 -5.82
C ALA A 115 0.45 -13.77 -4.45
N ASP A 116 1.23 -14.36 -3.55
CA ASP A 116 0.95 -14.43 -2.12
C ASP A 116 2.27 -14.26 -1.38
N ILE A 117 2.56 -13.01 -1.02
CA ILE A 117 3.83 -12.62 -0.45
C ILE A 117 3.62 -11.89 0.87
N THR A 118 4.51 -12.12 1.82
CA THR A 118 4.46 -11.53 3.16
C THR A 118 5.75 -10.80 3.47
N MET A 119 5.62 -9.51 3.82
CA MET A 119 6.71 -8.71 4.36
C MET A 119 6.80 -8.89 5.86
N ASN A 120 7.95 -9.32 6.34
CA ASN A 120 8.31 -9.35 7.75
C ASN A 120 9.29 -8.21 8.02
N ALA A 121 8.87 -7.25 8.85
CA ALA A 121 9.69 -6.08 9.19
C ALA A 121 10.96 -6.48 9.94
N THR A 122 12.09 -5.89 9.54
CA THR A 122 13.40 -6.07 10.17
C THR A 122 13.89 -4.82 10.87
N SER A 123 13.19 -3.69 10.69
CA SER A 123 13.44 -2.43 11.37
C SER A 123 12.21 -1.96 12.13
N VAL A 124 12.40 -1.07 13.09
CA VAL A 124 11.32 -0.23 13.61
C VAL A 124 10.82 0.70 12.49
N PRO A 125 9.56 1.14 12.52
CA PRO A 125 9.11 2.17 11.59
C PRO A 125 9.83 3.49 11.88
N PHE A 126 10.30 4.14 10.84
CA PHE A 126 10.88 5.46 10.90
C PHE A 126 9.83 6.49 10.44
N GLU A 127 9.46 7.41 11.33
CA GLU A 127 8.59 8.53 10.99
C GLU A 127 9.42 9.62 10.30
N GLU A 128 9.05 9.97 9.07
CA GLU A 128 9.70 11.05 8.33
C GLU A 128 9.15 12.41 8.75
N PRO A 129 9.97 13.48 8.68
CA PRO A 129 9.48 14.82 8.93
C PRO A 129 8.31 15.17 8.00
N VAL A 130 7.37 15.96 8.52
CA VAL A 130 6.25 16.48 7.72
C VAL A 130 6.79 17.26 6.52
N PHE A 131 6.38 16.85 5.32
CA PHE A 131 6.69 17.57 4.10
C PHE A 131 5.61 18.61 3.82
N GLN A 132 6.02 19.86 3.66
CA GLN A 132 5.14 20.97 3.33
C GLN A 132 5.69 21.77 2.15
N GLN A 133 4.84 22.03 1.16
CA GLN A 133 5.17 22.87 0.01
C GLN A 133 4.04 23.83 -0.29
N ARG A 134 4.41 25.06 -0.65
CA ARG A 134 3.46 26.10 -1.06
C ARG A 134 3.82 26.67 -2.42
N SER A 135 2.81 27.07 -3.19
CA SER A 135 2.93 27.84 -4.39
C SER A 135 2.10 29.10 -4.23
N GLY A 136 2.78 30.24 -4.01
CA GLY A 136 2.12 31.47 -3.58
C GLY A 136 1.41 31.28 -2.23
N LEU A 137 0.13 31.59 -2.18
CA LEU A 137 -0.71 31.45 -0.98
C LEU A 137 -1.32 30.05 -0.83
N ARG A 138 -1.22 29.19 -1.87
CA ARG A 138 -1.80 27.85 -1.85
C ARG A 138 -0.81 26.83 -1.29
N GLU A 139 -1.25 26.04 -0.33
CA GLU A 139 -0.55 24.82 0.07
C GLU A 139 -0.81 23.74 -0.97
N THR A 140 0.27 23.22 -1.56
CA THR A 140 0.22 22.21 -2.64
C THR A 140 0.53 20.82 -2.14
N MET A 141 1.32 20.72 -1.07
CA MET A 141 1.64 19.46 -0.40
C MET A 141 1.72 19.67 1.10
N HIS A 142 1.11 18.75 1.84
CA HIS A 142 1.20 18.68 3.30
C HIS A 142 0.91 17.24 3.71
N TYR A 143 1.96 16.47 3.86
CA TYR A 143 1.85 15.05 4.19
C TYR A 143 3.03 14.58 5.06
N THR A 144 2.84 13.45 5.67
CA THR A 144 3.90 12.71 6.35
C THR A 144 3.87 11.25 5.90
N ARG A 145 4.91 10.51 6.28
CA ARG A 145 4.98 9.06 6.07
C ARG A 145 5.85 8.38 7.11
N LEU A 146 5.63 7.11 7.26
CA LEU A 146 6.57 6.20 7.89
C LEU A 146 7.23 5.32 6.83
N THR A 147 8.49 4.99 7.04
CA THR A 147 9.27 4.06 6.21
C THR A 147 9.78 2.92 7.07
N GLN A 148 9.82 1.72 6.51
CA GLN A 148 10.25 0.52 7.23
C GLN A 148 10.90 -0.47 6.28
N LEU A 149 11.96 -1.15 6.73
CA LEU A 149 12.64 -2.19 5.99
C LEU A 149 12.14 -3.57 6.40
N GLY A 150 12.21 -4.53 5.48
CA GLY A 150 11.77 -5.89 5.74
C GLY A 150 12.34 -6.93 4.77
N ARG A 151 11.99 -8.17 5.06
CA ARG A 151 12.29 -9.33 4.23
C ARG A 151 11.00 -9.99 3.79
N TRP A 152 11.03 -10.55 2.58
CA TRP A 152 9.86 -11.13 1.96
C TRP A 152 9.89 -12.65 1.98
N THR A 153 8.71 -13.25 2.15
CA THR A 153 8.44 -14.68 2.02
C THR A 153 7.20 -14.88 1.18
N GLY A 154 7.02 -16.09 0.64
CA GLY A 154 5.85 -16.46 -0.15
C GLY A 154 6.23 -16.79 -1.58
N TRP A 155 5.37 -16.46 -2.56
CA TRP A 155 5.59 -16.80 -3.95
C TRP A 155 4.92 -15.80 -4.91
N ILE A 156 5.46 -15.72 -6.12
CA ILE A 156 4.88 -15.02 -7.27
C ILE A 156 4.81 -16.00 -8.43
N GLU A 157 3.72 -15.99 -9.18
CA GLU A 157 3.47 -16.86 -10.33
C GLU A 157 3.14 -16.01 -11.56
N ILE A 158 3.86 -16.21 -12.66
CA ILE A 158 3.58 -15.59 -13.96
C ILE A 158 3.36 -16.72 -14.96
N ASP A 159 2.21 -16.71 -15.66
CA ASP A 159 1.81 -17.69 -16.66
C ASP A 159 1.96 -19.16 -16.20
N GLY A 160 1.65 -19.41 -14.93
CA GLY A 160 1.74 -20.74 -14.32
C GLY A 160 3.15 -21.12 -13.83
N VAL A 161 4.15 -20.28 -14.06
CA VAL A 161 5.52 -20.49 -13.55
C VAL A 161 5.68 -19.78 -12.21
N ARG A 162 5.83 -20.58 -11.15
CA ARG A 162 5.95 -20.07 -9.78
C ARG A 162 7.40 -19.87 -9.38
N LYS A 163 7.69 -18.69 -8.83
CA LYS A 163 8.96 -18.35 -8.18
C LYS A 163 8.73 -18.18 -6.68
N GLU A 164 9.45 -18.97 -5.88
CA GLU A 164 9.45 -18.84 -4.42
C GLU A 164 10.27 -17.62 -3.97
N ILE A 165 9.76 -16.89 -2.99
CA ILE A 165 10.39 -15.71 -2.42
C ILE A 165 11.11 -16.09 -1.13
N ASN A 166 12.43 -16.10 -1.19
CA ASN A 166 13.30 -16.51 -0.09
C ASN A 166 13.70 -15.28 0.76
N PRO A 167 13.37 -15.23 2.07
CA PRO A 167 13.75 -14.12 2.93
C PRO A 167 15.26 -13.97 3.15
N ALA A 168 16.06 -14.96 2.80
CA ALA A 168 17.52 -14.83 2.87
C ALA A 168 18.08 -13.93 1.77
N SER A 169 17.42 -13.87 0.59
CA SER A 169 17.85 -13.09 -0.57
C SER A 169 16.93 -11.93 -0.93
N VAL A 170 15.61 -12.01 -0.62
CA VAL A 170 14.64 -10.98 -1.02
C VAL A 170 14.37 -10.02 0.13
N THR A 171 14.81 -8.79 -0.06
CA THR A 171 14.61 -7.67 0.87
C THR A 171 13.74 -6.60 0.22
N GLY A 172 13.36 -5.60 1.01
CA GLY A 172 12.62 -4.47 0.47
C GLY A 172 12.22 -3.47 1.55
N SER A 173 11.42 -2.52 1.14
CA SER A 173 10.89 -1.50 2.02
C SER A 173 9.38 -1.32 1.84
N ARG A 174 8.78 -0.67 2.80
CA ARG A 174 7.44 -0.13 2.67
C ARG A 174 7.40 1.30 3.15
N ASP A 175 6.51 2.07 2.59
CA ASP A 175 6.05 3.31 3.21
C ASP A 175 4.52 3.31 3.40
N ARG A 176 4.10 4.10 4.34
CA ARG A 176 2.71 4.43 4.61
C ARG A 176 2.65 5.95 4.70
N SER A 177 1.96 6.58 3.77
CA SER A 177 1.90 8.05 3.70
C SER A 177 0.47 8.55 3.66
N TRP A 178 0.23 9.71 4.27
CA TRP A 178 -1.08 10.35 4.34
C TRP A 178 -0.98 11.86 4.43
N GLY A 179 -2.00 12.55 3.94
CA GLY A 179 -2.07 14.00 3.90
C GLY A 179 -2.58 14.53 2.56
N VAL A 180 -2.09 15.68 2.14
CA VAL A 180 -2.41 16.35 0.86
C VAL A 180 -1.20 16.34 -0.05
N ARG A 181 -1.41 15.94 -1.32
CA ARG A 181 -0.31 15.85 -2.30
C ARG A 181 -0.74 16.26 -3.71
#